data_45e7d7a5cbc26bbfff38db43775e64cb
#
_entry.id   45e7d7a5cbc26bbfff38db43775e64cb
#
_cell.length_a   1.000
_cell.length_b   1.000
_cell.length_c   1.000
_cell.angle_alpha   90.00
_cell.angle_beta   90.00
_cell.angle_gamma   90.00
#
_symmetry.space_group_name_H-M   'P 1'
#
loop_
_entity.id
_entity.type
_entity.pdbx_description
1 polymer ?
#
loop_
_entity_poly.entity_id
_entity_poly.type
_entity_poly.pdbx_seq_one_letter_code
_entity_poly.pdbx_strand_id
1 'polypeptide(L)'
;MNKKIIIAIISLLIIGGIIIFIYKNISIEKNKEDEYQDYTPQQEISDEQNRQTKVTLYFENSETGELESEIRLIDANTLIKEPEKEIINLLIKGPQSSNLKKLIPDGTVVHDVKVKNSCAEINVSNQFLEFGDEKNKLKIINSIVNTLTNLKEINSIKFLINGETNEKFADIYIKNNN
;
A
#
# COMPACT_ATOMS: atom_id res chain seq x y z
N MET A 1 60.47 -24.96 56.87
CA MET A 1 59.85 -23.70 56.46
C MET A 1 58.76 -23.36 57.48
N ASN A 2 58.79 -22.20 58.11
CA ASN A 2 57.84 -21.87 59.20
C ASN A 2 56.41 -21.77 58.68
N LYS A 3 55.46 -22.49 59.39
CA LYS A 3 54.01 -22.49 58.96
C LYS A 3 53.48 -21.06 58.77
N LYS A 4 53.98 -20.05 59.51
CA LYS A 4 53.59 -18.64 59.33
C LYS A 4 54.02 -18.06 57.97
N ILE A 5 55.16 -18.49 57.42
CA ILE A 5 55.66 -18.01 56.13
C ILE A 5 54.80 -18.66 54.95
N ILE A 6 54.37 -19.91 55.10
CA ILE A 6 53.51 -20.56 54.12
C ILE A 6 52.16 -19.86 54.09
N ILE A 7 51.58 -19.53 55.23
CA ILE A 7 50.27 -18.82 55.26
C ILE A 7 50.40 -17.43 54.67
N ALA A 8 51.52 -16.72 54.92
CA ALA A 8 51.74 -15.40 54.30
C ALA A 8 51.85 -15.47 52.76
N ILE A 9 52.52 -16.50 52.22
CA ILE A 9 52.62 -16.66 50.74
C ILE A 9 51.28 -17.04 50.13
N ILE A 10 50.47 -17.91 50.75
CA ILE A 10 49.13 -18.24 50.26
C ILE A 10 48.19 -17.05 50.27
N SER A 11 48.24 -16.23 51.32
CA SER A 11 47.40 -15.00 51.39
C SER A 11 47.78 -13.99 50.30
N LEU A 12 49.05 -13.86 49.99
CA LEU A 12 49.52 -12.97 48.93
C LEU A 12 49.10 -13.42 47.53
N LEU A 13 49.07 -14.74 47.29
CA LEU A 13 48.56 -15.33 46.01
C LEU A 13 47.06 -15.13 45.86
N ILE A 14 46.28 -15.27 46.94
CA ILE A 14 44.82 -15.03 46.93
C ILE A 14 44.52 -13.56 46.64
N ILE A 15 45.23 -12.63 47.26
CA ILE A 15 45.04 -11.20 47.00
C ILE A 15 45.42 -10.84 45.56
N GLY A 16 46.53 -11.40 45.02
CA GLY A 16 46.92 -11.23 43.63
C GLY A 16 45.87 -11.77 42.65
N GLY A 17 45.28 -12.94 42.97
CA GLY A 17 44.19 -13.52 42.17
C GLY A 17 42.92 -12.64 42.12
N ILE A 18 42.56 -12.08 43.27
CA ILE A 18 41.40 -11.17 43.38
C ILE A 18 41.63 -9.87 42.58
N ILE A 19 42.82 -9.32 42.62
CA ILE A 19 43.17 -8.11 41.87
C ILE A 19 43.11 -8.38 40.36
N ILE A 20 43.65 -9.50 39.90
CA ILE A 20 43.57 -9.89 38.48
C ILE A 20 42.12 -10.13 38.02
N PHE A 21 41.30 -10.73 38.89
CA PHE A 21 39.87 -10.96 38.59
C PHE A 21 39.10 -9.64 38.52
N ILE A 22 39.36 -8.70 39.40
CA ILE A 22 38.75 -7.38 39.35
C ILE A 22 39.20 -6.61 38.10
N TYR A 23 40.51 -6.65 37.78
CA TYR A 23 41.03 -6.01 36.54
C TYR A 23 40.40 -6.58 35.28
N LYS A 24 40.23 -7.90 35.17
CA LYS A 24 39.52 -8.53 34.05
C LYS A 24 38.07 -8.10 33.94
N ASN A 25 37.35 -8.04 35.08
CA ASN A 25 35.93 -7.62 35.05
C ASN A 25 35.78 -6.13 34.77
N ILE A 26 36.65 -5.26 35.23
CA ILE A 26 36.63 -3.81 34.90
C ILE A 26 36.96 -3.59 33.43
N SER A 27 37.90 -4.38 32.86
CA SER A 27 38.19 -4.31 31.39
C SER A 27 37.04 -4.80 30.51
N ILE A 28 36.18 -5.68 31.03
CA ILE A 28 34.99 -6.18 30.32
C ILE A 28 33.88 -5.12 30.35
N GLU A 29 33.74 -4.35 31.42
CA GLU A 29 32.77 -3.25 31.50
C GLU A 29 33.16 -2.06 30.62
N LYS A 30 34.46 -1.73 30.52
CA LYS A 30 34.90 -0.65 29.63
C LYS A 30 34.69 -0.94 28.12
N ASN A 31 34.67 -2.22 27.73
CA ASN A 31 34.39 -2.59 26.34
C ASN A 31 32.89 -2.63 26.00
N LYS A 32 32.00 -2.33 26.94
CA LYS A 32 30.56 -2.21 26.69
C LYS A 32 30.09 -0.76 26.51
N GLU A 33 30.94 0.24 26.80
CA GLU A 33 30.56 1.66 26.61
C GLU A 33 30.93 2.21 25.25
N ASP A 34 31.72 1.49 24.42
CA ASP A 34 32.13 1.95 23.10
C ASP A 34 31.28 1.32 21.94
N GLU A 35 30.19 0.60 22.25
CA GLU A 35 29.24 0.09 21.25
C GLU A 35 28.03 1.01 21.03
N TYR A 36 28.17 2.32 21.31
CA TYR A 36 27.39 3.34 20.64
C TYR A 36 28.08 3.70 19.32
N GLN A 37 28.27 2.66 18.47
CA GLN A 37 28.66 2.87 17.11
C GLN A 37 27.52 3.55 16.40
N ASP A 38 27.86 4.77 15.96
CA ASP A 38 27.40 5.36 14.73
C ASP A 38 25.90 5.13 14.47
N TYR A 39 25.09 5.79 15.31
CA TYR A 39 23.72 6.09 14.93
C TYR A 39 23.81 7.01 13.71
N THR A 40 24.03 6.41 12.55
CA THR A 40 23.63 7.04 11.29
C THR A 40 22.14 7.26 11.47
N PRO A 41 21.63 8.50 11.53
CA PRO A 41 20.20 8.72 11.52
C PRO A 41 19.70 8.01 10.27
N GLN A 42 18.94 6.93 10.43
CA GLN A 42 18.10 6.47 9.33
C GLN A 42 17.40 7.73 8.87
N GLN A 43 17.59 8.09 7.59
CA GLN A 43 16.84 9.18 7.00
C GLN A 43 15.42 9.02 7.51
N GLU A 44 14.95 9.95 8.34
CA GLU A 44 13.55 10.01 8.70
C GLU A 44 12.82 10.04 7.37
N ILE A 45 12.21 8.91 7.00
CA ILE A 45 11.29 8.86 5.88
C ILE A 45 10.28 9.92 6.28
N SER A 46 10.25 11.03 5.54
CA SER A 46 9.36 12.15 5.88
C SER A 46 7.96 11.59 6.08
N ASP A 47 7.19 12.08 7.05
CA ASP A 47 5.82 11.65 7.32
C ASP A 47 4.94 11.67 6.05
N GLU A 48 5.30 12.47 5.05
CA GLU A 48 4.69 12.49 3.72
C GLU A 48 4.97 11.23 2.89
N GLN A 49 6.18 10.66 2.94
CA GLN A 49 6.50 9.41 2.23
C GLN A 49 5.82 8.19 2.87
N ASN A 50 5.62 8.19 4.18
CA ASN A 50 4.91 7.13 4.91
C ASN A 50 3.39 7.14 4.67
N ARG A 51 2.84 8.22 4.10
CA ARG A 51 1.40 8.34 3.83
C ARG A 51 1.01 8.02 2.38
N GLN A 52 1.98 7.67 1.52
CA GLN A 52 1.69 7.30 0.15
C GLN A 52 1.36 5.82 0.01
N THR A 53 0.33 5.53 -0.78
CA THR A 53 -0.03 4.18 -1.19
C THR A 53 -0.11 4.06 -2.70
N LYS A 54 0.05 2.83 -3.21
CA LYS A 54 -0.03 2.54 -4.64
C LYS A 54 -1.43 2.09 -5.00
N VAL A 55 -2.01 2.69 -6.03
CA VAL A 55 -3.23 2.22 -6.68
C VAL A 55 -2.92 1.86 -8.13
N THR A 56 -3.53 0.78 -8.60
CA THR A 56 -3.41 0.33 -10.00
C THR A 56 -4.71 0.65 -10.72
N LEU A 57 -4.64 1.47 -11.75
CA LEU A 57 -5.75 1.92 -12.58
C LEU A 57 -5.59 1.35 -13.99
N TYR A 58 -6.70 1.01 -14.66
CA TYR A 58 -6.65 0.48 -16.01
C TYR A 58 -7.27 1.47 -17.01
N PHE A 59 -6.50 1.80 -18.05
CA PHE A 59 -6.90 2.71 -19.11
C PHE A 59 -6.70 2.06 -20.48
N GLU A 60 -7.24 2.65 -21.53
CA GLU A 60 -6.99 2.20 -22.90
C GLU A 60 -5.63 2.71 -23.39
N ASN A 61 -4.80 1.81 -23.90
CA ASN A 61 -3.60 2.20 -24.65
C ASN A 61 -4.01 2.79 -26.01
N SER A 62 -3.48 3.96 -26.33
CA SER A 62 -3.85 4.74 -27.52
C SER A 62 -3.46 4.07 -28.84
N GLU A 63 -2.43 3.23 -28.84
CA GLU A 63 -1.89 2.57 -30.03
C GLU A 63 -2.54 1.21 -30.26
N THR A 64 -2.67 0.41 -29.18
CA THR A 64 -3.17 -0.97 -29.29
C THR A 64 -4.69 -1.08 -29.13
N GLY A 65 -5.31 -0.11 -28.44
CA GLY A 65 -6.71 -0.14 -28.05
C GLY A 65 -7.05 -1.14 -26.94
N GLU A 66 -6.03 -1.79 -26.34
CA GLU A 66 -6.18 -2.72 -25.22
C GLU A 66 -6.08 -1.99 -23.88
N LEU A 67 -6.55 -2.64 -22.80
CA LEU A 67 -6.40 -2.10 -21.45
C LEU A 67 -4.98 -2.30 -20.93
N GLU A 68 -4.40 -1.22 -20.44
CA GLU A 68 -3.08 -1.20 -19.81
C GLU A 68 -3.17 -0.58 -18.42
N SER A 69 -2.34 -1.09 -17.49
CA SER A 69 -2.33 -0.62 -16.11
C SER A 69 -1.41 0.58 -15.92
N GLU A 70 -1.87 1.56 -15.14
CA GLU A 70 -1.09 2.69 -14.65
C GLU A 70 -1.04 2.63 -13.12
N ILE A 71 0.17 2.67 -12.55
CA ILE A 71 0.36 2.72 -11.08
C ILE A 71 0.49 4.17 -10.66
N ARG A 72 -0.35 4.58 -9.69
CA ARG A 72 -0.28 5.91 -9.05
C ARG A 72 0.09 5.82 -7.60
N LEU A 73 0.93 6.75 -7.19
CA LEU A 73 1.15 7.06 -5.78
C LEU A 73 0.15 8.14 -5.36
N ILE A 74 -0.64 7.85 -4.35
CA ILE A 74 -1.64 8.78 -3.80
C ILE A 74 -1.50 8.87 -2.29
N ASP A 75 -1.94 9.95 -1.69
CA ASP A 75 -1.96 10.07 -0.23
C ASP A 75 -2.96 9.04 0.33
N ALA A 76 -2.50 8.16 1.21
CA ALA A 76 -3.32 7.12 1.84
C ALA A 76 -4.53 7.71 2.60
N ASN A 77 -4.43 8.94 3.09
CA ASN A 77 -5.54 9.62 3.76
C ASN A 77 -6.75 9.84 2.84
N THR A 78 -6.53 9.96 1.52
CA THR A 78 -7.63 10.11 0.55
C THR A 78 -8.49 8.85 0.45
N LEU A 79 -7.94 7.69 0.84
CA LEU A 79 -8.63 6.40 0.81
C LEU A 79 -9.26 5.98 2.16
N ILE A 80 -9.22 6.84 3.18
CA ILE A 80 -9.71 6.45 4.54
C ILE A 80 -11.23 6.33 4.59
N LYS A 81 -11.96 7.24 3.92
CA LYS A 81 -13.42 7.35 4.06
C LYS A 81 -14.19 6.54 3.01
N GLU A 82 -13.86 6.75 1.74
CA GLU A 82 -14.57 6.17 0.59
C GLU A 82 -13.54 5.68 -0.46
N PRO A 83 -12.70 4.66 -0.13
CA PRO A 83 -11.57 4.27 -0.98
C PRO A 83 -11.98 3.89 -2.40
N GLU A 84 -13.06 3.12 -2.55
CA GLU A 84 -13.54 2.65 -3.86
C GLU A 84 -14.00 3.82 -4.72
N LYS A 85 -14.71 4.78 -4.13
CA LYS A 85 -15.18 5.99 -4.80
C LYS A 85 -14.02 6.85 -5.25
N GLU A 86 -13.02 7.05 -4.40
CA GLU A 86 -11.83 7.82 -4.75
C GLU A 86 -11.04 7.17 -5.89
N ILE A 87 -10.90 5.84 -5.90
CA ILE A 87 -10.26 5.10 -6.97
C ILE A 87 -11.02 5.28 -8.31
N ILE A 88 -12.36 5.23 -8.30
CA ILE A 88 -13.16 5.48 -9.50
C ILE A 88 -13.02 6.95 -9.94
N ASN A 89 -12.97 7.90 -9.02
CA ASN A 89 -12.72 9.31 -9.33
C ASN A 89 -11.37 9.51 -10.04
N LEU A 90 -10.34 8.71 -9.69
CA LEU A 90 -9.06 8.73 -10.41
C LEU A 90 -9.19 8.21 -11.85
N LEU A 91 -10.02 7.18 -12.10
CA LEU A 91 -10.33 6.72 -13.47
C LEU A 91 -11.09 7.81 -14.26
N ILE A 92 -12.08 8.48 -13.64
CA ILE A 92 -12.82 9.58 -14.24
C ILE A 92 -11.91 10.76 -14.59
N LYS A 93 -10.93 11.05 -13.72
CA LYS A 93 -9.92 12.10 -13.97
C LYS A 93 -9.06 11.81 -15.20
N GLY A 94 -8.88 10.52 -15.53
CA GLY A 94 -8.09 10.07 -16.67
C GLY A 94 -6.65 9.73 -16.34
N PRO A 95 -5.88 9.21 -17.31
CA PRO A 95 -4.50 8.78 -17.13
C PRO A 95 -3.52 9.96 -16.98
N GLN A 96 -2.37 9.70 -16.38
CA GLN A 96 -1.21 10.61 -16.36
C GLN A 96 -0.27 10.32 -17.51
N SER A 97 -0.23 9.09 -17.98
CA SER A 97 0.61 8.64 -19.08
C SER A 97 0.01 9.08 -20.44
N SER A 98 0.83 9.69 -21.29
CA SER A 98 0.40 10.25 -22.57
C SER A 98 -0.01 9.20 -23.61
N ASN A 99 0.44 7.93 -23.46
CA ASN A 99 0.09 6.80 -24.31
C ASN A 99 -1.26 6.16 -23.92
N LEU A 100 -1.88 6.62 -22.84
CA LEU A 100 -3.15 6.09 -22.34
C LEU A 100 -4.31 7.07 -22.59
N LYS A 101 -5.51 6.54 -22.72
CA LYS A 101 -6.75 7.30 -22.92
C LYS A 101 -7.74 7.06 -21.79
N LYS A 102 -8.43 8.14 -21.42
CA LYS A 102 -9.61 8.09 -20.57
C LYS A 102 -10.75 7.36 -21.28
N LEU A 103 -11.44 6.49 -20.54
CA LEU A 103 -12.57 5.71 -21.05
C LEU A 103 -13.92 6.22 -20.54
N ILE A 104 -13.99 6.59 -19.26
CA ILE A 104 -15.24 7.02 -18.65
C ILE A 104 -15.68 8.37 -19.22
N PRO A 105 -16.96 8.52 -19.63
CA PRO A 105 -17.49 9.74 -20.22
C PRO A 105 -17.29 10.97 -19.35
N ASP A 106 -17.06 12.11 -19.97
CA ASP A 106 -16.93 13.40 -19.30
C ASP A 106 -18.21 13.77 -18.53
N GLY A 107 -18.04 14.43 -17.40
CA GLY A 107 -19.17 14.82 -16.55
C GLY A 107 -19.76 13.67 -15.72
N THR A 108 -19.27 12.43 -15.84
CA THR A 108 -19.67 11.34 -14.95
C THR A 108 -19.33 11.68 -13.49
N VAL A 109 -20.31 11.54 -12.61
CA VAL A 109 -20.17 11.72 -11.17
C VAL A 109 -20.43 10.39 -10.46
N VAL A 110 -19.59 10.01 -9.51
CA VAL A 110 -19.86 8.90 -8.59
C VAL A 110 -20.61 9.44 -7.39
N HIS A 111 -21.85 9.02 -7.21
CA HIS A 111 -22.65 9.41 -6.05
C HIS A 111 -22.19 8.67 -4.80
N ASP A 112 -22.17 7.34 -4.88
CA ASP A 112 -21.69 6.48 -3.79
C ASP A 112 -21.21 5.13 -4.33
N VAL A 113 -20.45 4.39 -3.50
CA VAL A 113 -20.05 3.00 -3.73
C VAL A 113 -20.32 2.21 -2.46
N LYS A 114 -21.05 1.09 -2.56
CA LYS A 114 -21.36 0.21 -1.44
C LYS A 114 -20.85 -1.19 -1.72
N VAL A 115 -19.99 -1.69 -0.84
CA VAL A 115 -19.48 -3.07 -0.93
C VAL A 115 -20.32 -3.98 -0.04
N LYS A 116 -20.95 -5.00 -0.66
CA LYS A 116 -21.73 -6.04 0.04
C LYS A 116 -21.43 -7.40 -0.56
N ASN A 117 -21.10 -8.38 0.26
CA ASN A 117 -20.77 -9.73 -0.20
C ASN A 117 -19.74 -9.75 -1.33
N SER A 118 -18.68 -8.94 -1.20
CA SER A 118 -17.61 -8.74 -2.20
C SER A 118 -18.09 -8.24 -3.56
N CYS A 119 -19.30 -7.67 -3.65
CA CYS A 119 -19.81 -6.95 -4.81
C CYS A 119 -19.81 -5.44 -4.52
N ALA A 120 -19.11 -4.67 -5.35
CA ALA A 120 -19.16 -3.21 -5.30
C ALA A 120 -20.33 -2.71 -6.16
N GLU A 121 -21.36 -2.16 -5.51
CA GLU A 121 -22.47 -1.46 -6.16
C GLU A 121 -22.09 0.01 -6.33
N ILE A 122 -21.89 0.42 -7.58
CA ILE A 122 -21.40 1.74 -7.97
C ILE A 122 -22.57 2.55 -8.49
N ASN A 123 -22.93 3.61 -7.80
CA ASN A 123 -23.99 4.53 -8.19
C ASN A 123 -23.39 5.74 -8.90
N VAL A 124 -23.71 5.90 -10.20
CA VAL A 124 -23.17 6.97 -11.04
C VAL A 124 -24.30 7.81 -11.66
N SER A 125 -23.92 8.99 -12.14
CA SER A 125 -24.83 9.90 -12.84
C SER A 125 -25.15 9.43 -14.25
N ASN A 126 -26.19 10.04 -14.88
CA ASN A 126 -26.64 9.73 -16.25
C ASN A 126 -25.55 9.91 -17.30
N GLN A 127 -24.56 10.77 -17.10
CA GLN A 127 -23.45 10.97 -18.03
C GLN A 127 -22.68 9.69 -18.30
N PHE A 128 -22.68 8.74 -17.35
CA PHE A 128 -22.08 7.43 -17.55
C PHE A 128 -22.69 6.65 -18.74
N LEU A 129 -23.93 6.97 -19.16
CA LEU A 129 -24.60 6.37 -20.31
C LEU A 129 -24.11 6.90 -21.67
N GLU A 130 -23.25 7.93 -21.67
CA GLU A 130 -22.70 8.56 -22.87
C GLU A 130 -21.44 7.84 -23.38
N PHE A 131 -21.40 6.51 -23.26
CA PHE A 131 -20.25 5.67 -23.61
C PHE A 131 -20.03 5.47 -25.12
N GLY A 132 -20.95 5.93 -25.95
CA GLY A 132 -20.89 5.81 -27.40
C GLY A 132 -21.44 4.45 -27.90
N ASP A 133 -20.58 3.48 -28.12
CA ASP A 133 -20.91 2.15 -28.61
C ASP A 133 -20.69 1.03 -27.57
N GLU A 134 -21.16 -0.20 -27.89
CA GLU A 134 -21.04 -1.37 -27.02
C GLU A 134 -19.57 -1.77 -26.78
N LYS A 135 -18.67 -1.52 -27.73
CA LYS A 135 -17.25 -1.81 -27.57
C LYS A 135 -16.62 -0.91 -26.48
N ASN A 136 -16.95 0.39 -26.54
CA ASN A 136 -16.50 1.34 -25.51
C ASN A 136 -17.13 1.03 -24.15
N LYS A 137 -18.42 0.66 -24.11
CA LYS A 137 -19.09 0.22 -22.89
C LYS A 137 -18.32 -0.94 -22.23
N LEU A 138 -17.96 -1.97 -22.99
CA LEU A 138 -17.21 -3.11 -22.49
C LEU A 138 -15.82 -2.70 -21.97
N LYS A 139 -15.14 -1.77 -22.66
CA LYS A 139 -13.85 -1.25 -22.19
C LYS A 139 -13.98 -0.49 -20.86
N ILE A 140 -15.01 0.33 -20.71
CA ILE A 140 -15.30 1.05 -19.46
C ILE A 140 -15.56 0.06 -18.33
N ILE A 141 -16.41 -0.93 -18.55
CA ILE A 141 -16.71 -1.97 -17.58
C ILE A 141 -15.43 -2.69 -17.16
N ASN A 142 -14.64 -3.19 -18.11
CA ASN A 142 -13.41 -3.93 -17.85
C ASN A 142 -12.35 -3.06 -17.16
N SER A 143 -12.26 -1.77 -17.48
CA SER A 143 -11.40 -0.80 -16.80
C SER A 143 -11.74 -0.72 -15.31
N ILE A 144 -13.02 -0.52 -14.98
CA ILE A 144 -13.50 -0.42 -13.60
C ILE A 144 -13.36 -1.76 -12.87
N VAL A 145 -13.75 -2.86 -13.52
CA VAL A 145 -13.63 -4.22 -12.95
C VAL A 145 -12.17 -4.54 -12.63
N ASN A 146 -11.26 -4.38 -13.60
CA ASN A 146 -9.83 -4.67 -13.37
C ASN A 146 -9.21 -3.77 -12.30
N THR A 147 -9.66 -2.53 -12.20
CA THR A 147 -9.19 -1.58 -11.19
C THR A 147 -9.66 -1.99 -9.79
N LEU A 148 -10.96 -2.17 -9.59
CA LEU A 148 -11.52 -2.42 -8.25
C LEU A 148 -11.25 -3.84 -7.75
N THR A 149 -11.19 -4.85 -8.61
CA THR A 149 -10.87 -6.22 -8.21
C THR A 149 -9.39 -6.44 -7.83
N ASN A 150 -8.54 -5.42 -7.93
CA ASN A 150 -7.24 -5.42 -7.25
C ASN A 150 -7.36 -5.19 -5.73
N LEU A 151 -8.50 -4.68 -5.26
CA LEU A 151 -8.84 -4.65 -3.85
C LEU A 151 -9.33 -6.05 -3.44
N LYS A 152 -8.73 -6.61 -2.37
CA LYS A 152 -8.96 -8.01 -1.97
C LYS A 152 -10.41 -8.30 -1.57
N GLU A 153 -11.13 -7.29 -1.14
CA GLU A 153 -12.52 -7.35 -0.69
C GLU A 153 -13.53 -7.35 -1.84
N ILE A 154 -13.13 -7.05 -3.08
CA ILE A 154 -14.04 -6.89 -4.23
C ILE A 154 -13.77 -7.98 -5.28
N ASN A 155 -14.82 -8.75 -5.61
CA ASN A 155 -14.78 -9.81 -6.62
C ASN A 155 -15.68 -9.49 -7.82
N SER A 156 -16.66 -8.61 -7.63
CA SER A 156 -17.65 -8.28 -8.67
C SER A 156 -18.13 -6.83 -8.54
N ILE A 157 -18.69 -6.33 -9.63
CA ILE A 157 -19.17 -4.95 -9.77
C ILE A 157 -20.61 -4.97 -10.27
N LYS A 158 -21.43 -4.07 -9.75
CA LYS A 158 -22.77 -3.75 -10.23
C LYS A 158 -22.90 -2.24 -10.38
N PHE A 159 -23.55 -1.78 -11.44
CA PHE A 159 -23.79 -0.35 -11.63
C PHE A 159 -25.25 0.01 -11.33
N LEU A 160 -25.42 1.20 -10.76
CA LEU A 160 -26.68 1.91 -10.65
C LEU A 160 -26.54 3.26 -11.33
N ILE A 161 -27.60 3.71 -12.01
CA ILE A 161 -27.68 5.03 -12.61
C ILE A 161 -28.66 5.88 -11.78
N ASN A 162 -28.14 6.91 -11.10
CA ASN A 162 -28.93 7.74 -10.17
C ASN A 162 -29.71 6.90 -9.13
N GLY A 163 -29.08 5.80 -8.63
CA GLY A 163 -29.67 4.93 -7.63
C GLY A 163 -30.58 3.82 -8.16
N GLU A 164 -30.81 3.75 -9.48
CA GLU A 164 -31.69 2.76 -10.10
C GLU A 164 -30.92 1.79 -11.01
N THR A 165 -31.42 0.56 -11.13
CA THR A 165 -30.88 -0.40 -12.10
C THR A 165 -31.24 0.06 -13.53
N ASN A 166 -30.25 0.07 -14.40
CA ASN A 166 -30.44 0.43 -15.82
C ASN A 166 -30.24 -0.79 -16.71
N GLU A 167 -31.09 -0.98 -17.73
CA GLU A 167 -31.04 -2.14 -18.66
C GLU A 167 -29.68 -2.31 -19.35
N LYS A 168 -28.97 -1.21 -19.65
CA LYS A 168 -27.64 -1.23 -20.28
C LYS A 168 -26.54 -1.75 -19.34
N PHE A 169 -26.78 -1.74 -18.02
CA PHE A 169 -25.84 -2.14 -16.98
C PHE A 169 -26.49 -3.03 -15.92
N ALA A 170 -27.47 -3.85 -16.31
CA ALA A 170 -28.24 -4.71 -15.40
C ALA A 170 -27.43 -5.89 -14.82
N ASP A 171 -26.33 -6.26 -15.46
CA ASP A 171 -25.52 -7.42 -15.10
C ASP A 171 -24.60 -7.16 -13.92
N ILE A 172 -24.13 -8.25 -13.32
CA ILE A 172 -23.02 -8.25 -12.38
C ILE A 172 -21.75 -8.63 -13.15
N TYR A 173 -20.73 -7.79 -13.06
CA TYR A 173 -19.49 -7.95 -13.81
C TYR A 173 -18.39 -8.49 -12.91
N ILE A 174 -17.66 -9.49 -13.38
CA ILE A 174 -16.53 -10.13 -12.69
C ILE A 174 -15.26 -9.99 -13.55
N LYS A 175 -14.10 -10.07 -12.89
CA LYS A 175 -12.84 -10.10 -13.63
C LYS A 175 -12.73 -11.39 -14.44
N ASN A 176 -12.58 -11.25 -15.75
CA ASN A 176 -12.25 -12.40 -16.60
C ASN A 176 -10.78 -12.79 -16.37
N ASN A 177 -10.58 -13.95 -15.79
CA ASN A 177 -9.25 -14.56 -15.70
C ASN A 177 -8.98 -15.26 -17.06
N ASN A 178 -8.42 -14.49 -18.01
CA ASN A 178 -7.84 -15.06 -19.21
C ASN A 178 -6.37 -15.41 -18.96
#